data_4e8b1638e7b0c4b6e59a4288ae09212b
#
_entry.id   4e8b1638e7b0c4b6e59a4288ae09212b
#
_cell.length_a   1.000
_cell.length_b   1.000
_cell.length_c   1.000
_cell.angle_alpha   90.00
_cell.angle_beta   90.00
_cell.angle_gamma   90.00
#
_symmetry.space_group_name_H-M   'P 1'
#
loop_
_entity.id
_entity.type
_entity.pdbx_description
1 polymer ?
#
loop_
_entity_poly.entity_id
_entity_poly.type
_entity_poly.pdbx_seq_one_letter_code
_entity_poly.pdbx_strand_id
1 'polypeptide(L)'
;MFKAIVGASTLEDALDSVSVLVDECKIRLNEDEFAIRAVDPANVGMVDLSLAADAFESYNADGGVIGVNLAKLEDFIGMANGNQLIELELDEQTRKLNIRMDGLSSTLALIDPDSIRQEPDIPDLDLPAEIVLEGAQLDRGIKAADMVSDHVRLRVNNQTDAYHIEAEGDTDDVDFELSADDLIRLTAGTADSLFSLDYLKDMDKAIPKDAEVTIELGDEFPVKIHYQVAEGNGQITYMLAPRIQSD
;
A
#
# COMPACT_ATOMS: atom_id res chain seq x y z
N MET A 1 -21.37 7.93 -14.24
CA MET A 1 -22.22 7.38 -13.14
C MET A 1 -21.39 6.39 -12.34
N PHE A 2 -21.48 6.40 -11.01
CA PHE A 2 -20.82 5.38 -10.18
C PHE A 2 -21.77 4.90 -9.10
N LYS A 3 -21.92 3.58 -9.00
CA LYS A 3 -22.67 2.91 -7.94
C LYS A 3 -22.02 1.56 -7.66
N ALA A 4 -21.71 1.28 -6.37
CA ALA A 4 -21.09 0.04 -5.96
C ALA A 4 -21.63 -0.43 -4.61
N ILE A 5 -21.55 -1.75 -4.39
CA ILE A 5 -21.81 -2.39 -3.10
C ILE A 5 -20.58 -3.25 -2.78
N VAL A 6 -19.98 -3.04 -1.63
CA VAL A 6 -18.74 -3.69 -1.21
C VAL A 6 -18.81 -4.10 0.26
N GLY A 7 -18.08 -5.15 0.64
CA GLY A 7 -17.90 -5.52 2.04
C GLY A 7 -17.12 -4.44 2.80
N ALA A 8 -17.54 -4.15 4.03
CA ALA A 8 -16.90 -3.12 4.85
C ALA A 8 -15.41 -3.42 5.06
N SER A 9 -15.05 -4.66 5.42
CA SER A 9 -13.65 -5.05 5.60
C SER A 9 -12.80 -4.88 4.34
N THR A 10 -13.33 -5.25 3.16
CA THR A 10 -12.62 -5.08 1.89
C THR A 10 -12.30 -3.61 1.60
N LEU A 11 -13.27 -2.73 1.85
CA LEU A 11 -13.09 -1.31 1.61
C LEU A 11 -12.17 -0.67 2.67
N GLU A 12 -12.30 -1.09 3.93
CA GLU A 12 -11.46 -0.65 5.05
C GLU A 12 -9.98 -1.02 4.80
N ASP A 13 -9.69 -2.30 4.54
CA ASP A 13 -8.32 -2.76 4.24
C ASP A 13 -7.71 -2.01 3.04
N ALA A 14 -8.52 -1.75 2.01
CA ALA A 14 -8.08 -1.01 0.83
C ALA A 14 -7.74 0.45 1.14
N LEU A 15 -8.59 1.16 1.91
CA LEU A 15 -8.35 2.56 2.24
C LEU A 15 -7.24 2.72 3.27
N ASP A 16 -7.16 1.85 4.27
CA ASP A 16 -6.07 1.82 5.25
C ASP A 16 -4.71 1.72 4.57
N SER A 17 -4.61 0.94 3.47
CA SER A 17 -3.37 0.83 2.71
C SER A 17 -2.93 2.13 2.04
N VAL A 18 -3.85 3.03 1.77
CA VAL A 18 -3.58 4.33 1.14
C VAL A 18 -3.32 5.40 2.19
N SER A 19 -4.10 5.39 3.28
CA SER A 19 -4.07 6.42 4.33
C SER A 19 -2.77 6.41 5.14
N VAL A 20 -2.01 5.32 5.14
CA VAL A 20 -0.65 5.28 5.75
C VAL A 20 0.34 6.22 5.07
N LEU A 21 0.06 6.71 3.86
CA LEU A 21 0.94 7.62 3.12
C LEU A 21 0.35 9.00 2.84
N VAL A 22 -0.99 9.11 2.71
CA VAL A 22 -1.66 10.34 2.30
C VAL A 22 -2.99 10.55 3.01
N ASP A 23 -3.37 11.82 3.25
CA ASP A 23 -4.64 12.20 3.87
C ASP A 23 -5.79 12.37 2.86
N GLU A 24 -5.44 12.55 1.58
CA GLU A 24 -6.38 12.74 0.48
C GLU A 24 -5.87 12.11 -0.80
N CYS A 25 -6.75 11.56 -1.61
CA CYS A 25 -6.38 10.91 -2.84
C CYS A 25 -7.40 11.09 -3.96
N LYS A 26 -6.97 10.75 -5.18
CA LYS A 26 -7.83 10.57 -6.35
C LYS A 26 -8.24 9.12 -6.46
N ILE A 27 -9.54 8.88 -6.60
CA ILE A 27 -10.09 7.57 -6.91
C ILE A 27 -10.50 7.58 -8.38
N ARG A 28 -9.94 6.66 -9.16
CA ARG A 28 -10.36 6.39 -10.54
C ARG A 28 -11.42 5.32 -10.53
N LEU A 29 -12.54 5.65 -11.13
CA LEU A 29 -13.72 4.79 -11.21
C LEU A 29 -13.82 4.27 -12.65
N ASN A 30 -12.99 3.28 -12.99
CA ASN A 30 -12.99 2.67 -14.31
C ASN A 30 -14.12 1.63 -14.43
N GLU A 31 -14.45 1.20 -15.65
CA GLU A 31 -15.52 0.22 -15.88
C GLU A 31 -15.27 -1.11 -15.15
N ASP A 32 -13.99 -1.54 -15.07
CA ASP A 32 -13.61 -2.85 -14.57
C ASP A 32 -12.87 -2.79 -13.21
N GLU A 33 -12.55 -1.59 -12.72
CA GLU A 33 -11.77 -1.45 -11.49
C GLU A 33 -12.00 -0.11 -10.76
N PHE A 34 -11.83 -0.17 -9.46
CA PHE A 34 -11.66 0.95 -8.56
C PHE A 34 -10.18 1.10 -8.25
N ALA A 35 -9.55 2.20 -8.65
CA ALA A 35 -8.12 2.37 -8.52
C ALA A 35 -7.72 3.68 -7.83
N ILE A 36 -6.68 3.61 -7.01
CA ILE A 36 -6.06 4.75 -6.36
C ILE A 36 -4.57 4.69 -6.62
N ARG A 37 -3.99 5.81 -7.06
CA ARG A 37 -2.56 6.01 -7.04
C ARG A 37 -2.26 7.32 -6.35
N ALA A 38 -1.39 7.29 -5.35
CA ALA A 38 -1.04 8.46 -4.58
C ALA A 38 0.45 8.47 -4.20
N VAL A 39 1.00 9.66 -4.05
CA VAL A 39 2.37 9.89 -3.59
C VAL A 39 2.34 10.79 -2.37
N ASP A 40 3.18 10.49 -1.40
CA ASP A 40 3.31 11.26 -0.17
C ASP A 40 3.79 12.71 -0.43
N PRO A 41 3.59 13.64 0.52
CA PRO A 41 4.00 15.04 0.34
C PRO A 41 5.50 15.25 0.06
N ALA A 42 6.37 14.33 0.48
CA ALA A 42 7.82 14.42 0.24
C ALA A 42 8.26 13.80 -1.10
N ASN A 43 7.37 13.11 -1.83
CA ASN A 43 7.65 12.32 -3.03
C ASN A 43 8.65 11.18 -2.79
N VAL A 44 8.58 10.56 -1.63
CA VAL A 44 9.44 9.45 -1.20
C VAL A 44 8.70 8.13 -1.26
N GLY A 45 7.45 8.10 -0.78
CA GLY A 45 6.58 6.93 -0.77
C GLY A 45 5.41 7.07 -1.75
N MET A 46 5.05 5.99 -2.41
CA MET A 46 3.90 5.91 -3.29
C MET A 46 3.11 4.64 -3.01
N VAL A 47 1.80 4.73 -3.18
CA VAL A 47 0.87 3.61 -3.17
C VAL A 47 0.09 3.54 -4.47
N ASP A 48 -0.06 2.32 -4.98
CA ASP A 48 -0.92 1.98 -6.12
C ASP A 48 -1.85 0.86 -5.65
N LEU A 49 -3.14 1.14 -5.58
CA LEU A 49 -4.21 0.22 -5.22
C LEU A 49 -5.09 -0.01 -6.43
N SER A 50 -5.38 -1.27 -6.74
CA SER A 50 -6.39 -1.68 -7.70
C SER A 50 -7.32 -2.70 -7.05
N LEU A 51 -8.62 -2.46 -7.09
CA LEU A 51 -9.68 -3.42 -6.77
C LEU A 51 -10.46 -3.69 -8.05
N ALA A 52 -10.45 -4.94 -8.51
CA ALA A 52 -11.25 -5.38 -9.64
C ALA A 52 -12.76 -5.26 -9.31
N ALA A 53 -13.61 -5.12 -10.32
CA ALA A 53 -15.05 -5.11 -10.13
C ALA A 53 -15.56 -6.35 -9.37
N ASP A 54 -14.87 -7.48 -9.50
CA ASP A 54 -15.18 -8.76 -8.80
C ASP A 54 -14.88 -8.71 -7.28
N ALA A 55 -14.17 -7.69 -6.79
CA ALA A 55 -14.03 -7.45 -5.34
C ALA A 55 -15.31 -6.88 -4.69
N PHE A 56 -16.28 -6.47 -5.50
CA PHE A 56 -17.53 -5.86 -5.09
C PHE A 56 -18.69 -6.81 -5.28
N GLU A 57 -19.68 -6.76 -4.41
CA GLU A 57 -20.97 -7.45 -4.62
C GLU A 57 -21.72 -6.91 -5.86
N SER A 58 -21.51 -5.63 -6.15
CA SER A 58 -22.02 -4.97 -7.34
C SER A 58 -21.14 -3.77 -7.64
N TYR A 59 -20.73 -3.64 -8.89
CA TYR A 59 -19.92 -2.54 -9.37
C TYR A 59 -20.47 -2.02 -10.71
N ASN A 60 -20.69 -0.72 -10.80
CA ASN A 60 -21.11 -0.06 -12.02
C ASN A 60 -20.49 1.33 -12.08
N ALA A 61 -19.57 1.52 -13.02
CA ALA A 61 -18.90 2.77 -13.29
C ALA A 61 -18.77 2.96 -14.79
N ASP A 62 -18.95 4.18 -15.27
CA ASP A 62 -18.75 4.58 -16.67
C ASP A 62 -17.54 5.51 -16.85
N GLY A 63 -16.60 5.41 -15.94
CA GLY A 63 -15.38 6.20 -15.89
C GLY A 63 -15.52 7.45 -15.02
N GLY A 64 -14.37 8.04 -14.70
CA GLY A 64 -14.29 9.29 -13.96
C GLY A 64 -13.25 9.25 -12.84
N VAL A 65 -12.97 10.44 -12.31
CA VAL A 65 -12.07 10.64 -11.19
C VAL A 65 -12.74 11.48 -10.12
N ILE A 66 -12.70 11.02 -8.88
CA ILE A 66 -13.18 11.77 -7.73
C ILE A 66 -12.02 12.01 -6.76
N GLY A 67 -12.02 13.15 -6.07
CA GLY A 67 -11.10 13.46 -4.97
C GLY A 67 -11.79 13.23 -3.63
N VAL A 68 -11.13 12.54 -2.71
CA VAL A 68 -11.67 12.24 -1.39
C VAL A 68 -10.70 12.62 -0.28
N ASN A 69 -11.25 13.02 0.87
CA ASN A 69 -10.53 13.06 2.14
C ASN A 69 -10.67 11.69 2.80
N LEU A 70 -9.55 10.99 2.94
CA LEU A 70 -9.51 9.60 3.42
C LEU A 70 -10.00 9.49 4.85
N ALA A 71 -9.50 10.31 5.76
CA ALA A 71 -9.90 10.27 7.17
C ALA A 71 -11.42 10.38 7.35
N LYS A 72 -12.08 11.27 6.58
CA LYS A 72 -13.54 11.38 6.64
C LYS A 72 -14.28 10.17 6.07
N LEU A 73 -13.71 9.57 5.02
CA LEU A 73 -14.28 8.37 4.42
C LEU A 73 -14.14 7.18 5.36
N GLU A 74 -12.97 6.99 5.95
CA GLU A 74 -12.65 5.96 6.94
C GLU A 74 -13.49 6.10 8.21
N ASP A 75 -13.70 7.31 8.72
CA ASP A 75 -14.58 7.57 9.87
C ASP A 75 -16.00 7.01 9.66
N PHE A 76 -16.52 7.08 8.43
CA PHE A 76 -17.82 6.51 8.10
C PHE A 76 -17.78 5.01 7.93
N ILE A 77 -16.78 4.50 7.22
CA ILE A 77 -16.63 3.06 6.93
C ILE A 77 -16.38 2.30 8.23
N GLY A 78 -15.55 2.83 9.12
CA GLY A 78 -15.25 2.25 10.44
C GLY A 78 -16.44 2.18 11.40
N MET A 79 -17.61 2.78 11.06
CA MET A 79 -18.85 2.55 11.80
C MET A 79 -19.53 1.23 11.42
N ALA A 80 -19.15 0.63 10.30
CA ALA A 80 -19.67 -0.66 9.87
C ALA A 80 -19.00 -1.81 10.63
N ASN A 81 -19.72 -2.90 10.84
CA ASN A 81 -19.07 -4.16 11.24
C ASN A 81 -18.49 -4.83 9.98
N GLY A 82 -17.35 -5.53 10.10
CA GLY A 82 -16.63 -6.09 8.95
C GLY A 82 -17.44 -6.93 7.97
N ASN A 83 -18.54 -7.54 8.41
CA ASN A 83 -19.43 -8.33 7.54
C ASN A 83 -20.57 -7.52 6.91
N GLN A 84 -20.67 -6.22 7.16
CA GLN A 84 -21.71 -5.38 6.56
C GLN A 84 -21.36 -4.98 5.14
N LEU A 85 -22.40 -4.73 4.35
CA LEU A 85 -22.25 -4.18 3.01
C LEU A 85 -22.39 -2.65 3.06
N ILE A 86 -21.53 -1.98 2.32
CA ILE A 86 -21.53 -0.55 2.13
C ILE A 86 -21.96 -0.26 0.69
N GLU A 87 -22.98 0.54 0.54
CA GLU A 87 -23.42 1.09 -0.77
C GLU A 87 -22.78 2.45 -0.96
N LEU A 88 -22.07 2.61 -2.07
CA LEU A 88 -21.45 3.86 -2.54
C LEU A 88 -22.18 4.34 -3.79
N GLU A 89 -22.58 5.60 -3.85
CA GLU A 89 -23.25 6.20 -5.00
C GLU A 89 -22.77 7.64 -5.21
N LEU A 90 -22.24 7.92 -6.40
CA LEU A 90 -21.80 9.25 -6.78
C LEU A 90 -22.98 10.09 -7.28
N ASP A 91 -23.25 11.22 -6.62
CA ASP A 91 -24.08 12.28 -7.15
C ASP A 91 -23.20 13.30 -7.90
N GLU A 92 -23.15 13.15 -9.22
CA GLU A 92 -22.36 14.01 -10.09
C GLU A 92 -22.83 15.47 -10.11
N GLN A 93 -24.13 15.71 -9.89
CA GLN A 93 -24.69 17.06 -9.93
C GLN A 93 -24.25 17.88 -8.70
N THR A 94 -24.23 17.24 -7.54
CA THR A 94 -23.83 17.89 -6.29
C THR A 94 -22.36 17.65 -5.93
N ARG A 95 -21.65 16.80 -6.67
CA ARG A 95 -20.27 16.36 -6.40
C ARG A 95 -20.15 15.81 -4.99
N LYS A 96 -20.99 14.84 -4.67
CA LYS A 96 -21.02 14.19 -3.37
C LYS A 96 -21.04 12.68 -3.53
N LEU A 97 -20.36 11.99 -2.61
CA LEU A 97 -20.45 10.54 -2.47
C LEU A 97 -21.46 10.22 -1.38
N ASN A 98 -22.53 9.55 -1.74
CA ASN A 98 -23.50 9.00 -0.81
C ASN A 98 -23.03 7.64 -0.34
N ILE A 99 -23.00 7.42 0.97
CA ILE A 99 -22.56 6.21 1.64
C ILE A 99 -23.72 5.70 2.46
N ARG A 100 -24.12 4.44 2.28
CA ARG A 100 -25.20 3.82 3.03
C ARG A 100 -24.78 2.47 3.59
N MET A 101 -25.12 2.20 4.84
CA MET A 101 -24.89 0.95 5.53
C MET A 101 -25.95 0.78 6.65
N ASP A 102 -26.61 -0.37 6.69
CA ASP A 102 -27.51 -0.79 7.79
C ASP A 102 -28.29 0.34 8.51
N GLY A 103 -29.06 1.10 7.71
CA GLY A 103 -29.89 2.20 8.22
C GLY A 103 -29.14 3.52 8.47
N LEU A 104 -27.82 3.54 8.39
CA LEU A 104 -27.02 4.75 8.38
C LEU A 104 -26.87 5.28 6.95
N SER A 105 -27.04 6.58 6.77
CA SER A 105 -26.82 7.25 5.50
C SER A 105 -25.98 8.49 5.73
N SER A 106 -24.92 8.62 5.00
CA SER A 106 -24.02 9.78 5.02
C SER A 106 -23.77 10.32 3.62
N THR A 107 -23.33 11.55 3.57
CA THR A 107 -22.98 12.23 2.32
C THR A 107 -21.64 12.93 2.50
N LEU A 108 -20.63 12.48 1.76
CA LEU A 108 -19.29 13.05 1.77
C LEU A 108 -19.14 14.07 0.63
N ALA A 109 -18.74 15.29 0.96
CA ALA A 109 -18.36 16.29 -0.05
C ALA A 109 -17.01 15.92 -0.66
N LEU A 110 -16.95 15.89 -1.99
CA LEU A 110 -15.75 15.53 -2.74
C LEU A 110 -14.82 16.73 -2.89
N ILE A 111 -13.53 16.45 -2.92
CA ILE A 111 -12.46 17.38 -3.25
C ILE A 111 -12.36 17.49 -4.77
N ASP A 112 -11.96 18.65 -5.28
CA ASP A 112 -11.64 18.80 -6.69
C ASP A 112 -10.38 17.98 -7.01
N PRO A 113 -10.45 16.98 -7.91
CA PRO A 113 -9.27 16.17 -8.25
C PRO A 113 -8.08 17.00 -8.74
N ASP A 114 -8.31 18.15 -9.36
CA ASP A 114 -7.26 19.04 -9.84
C ASP A 114 -6.53 19.76 -8.70
N SER A 115 -7.11 19.81 -7.50
CA SER A 115 -6.49 20.37 -6.30
C SER A 115 -5.61 19.36 -5.56
N ILE A 116 -5.80 18.06 -5.82
CA ILE A 116 -5.00 16.99 -5.23
C ILE A 116 -3.71 16.83 -6.05
N ARG A 117 -2.62 16.53 -5.35
CA ARG A 117 -1.31 16.31 -5.97
C ARG A 117 -1.40 15.36 -7.17
N GLN A 118 -0.66 15.69 -8.22
CA GLN A 118 -0.52 14.80 -9.37
C GLN A 118 0.46 13.68 -9.06
N GLU A 119 0.13 12.50 -9.51
CA GLU A 119 0.97 11.33 -9.40
C GLU A 119 2.16 11.48 -10.35
N PRO A 120 3.38 11.11 -9.93
CA PRO A 120 4.51 11.03 -10.83
C PRO A 120 4.34 9.87 -11.82
N ASP A 121 4.94 10.01 -13.00
CA ASP A 121 5.15 8.87 -13.87
C ASP A 121 6.14 7.91 -13.20
N ILE A 122 5.75 6.65 -13.06
CA ILE A 122 6.64 5.62 -12.52
C ILE A 122 7.53 5.14 -13.65
N PRO A 123 8.86 5.25 -13.54
CA PRO A 123 9.75 4.63 -14.51
C PRO A 123 9.63 3.10 -14.43
N ASP A 124 9.81 2.44 -15.55
CA ASP A 124 10.00 1.00 -15.57
C ASP A 124 11.34 0.69 -14.90
N LEU A 125 11.30 0.00 -13.76
CA LEU A 125 12.48 -0.31 -12.96
C LEU A 125 12.82 -1.78 -13.16
N ASP A 126 14.05 -2.04 -13.58
CA ASP A 126 14.62 -3.40 -13.58
C ASP A 126 15.17 -3.68 -12.18
N LEU A 127 14.39 -4.40 -11.35
CA LEU A 127 14.73 -4.80 -9.99
C LEU A 127 15.11 -6.29 -9.99
N PRO A 128 16.41 -6.62 -9.93
CA PRO A 128 16.89 -7.96 -10.21
C PRO A 128 16.62 -8.98 -9.09
N ALA A 129 16.36 -8.55 -7.86
CA ALA A 129 16.04 -9.42 -6.76
C ALA A 129 14.53 -9.42 -6.47
N GLU A 130 13.94 -10.61 -6.35
CA GLU A 130 12.55 -10.81 -5.92
C GLU A 130 12.53 -11.72 -4.69
N ILE A 131 11.95 -11.24 -3.62
CA ILE A 131 11.78 -11.93 -2.35
C ILE A 131 10.29 -12.10 -2.08
N VAL A 132 9.85 -13.33 -1.83
CA VAL A 132 8.47 -13.61 -1.41
C VAL A 132 8.49 -14.21 -0.02
N LEU A 133 7.78 -13.58 0.91
CA LEU A 133 7.78 -13.93 2.33
C LEU A 133 6.39 -13.71 2.95
N GLU A 134 6.18 -14.21 4.15
CA GLU A 134 4.97 -13.88 4.93
C GLU A 134 5.07 -12.48 5.53
N GLY A 135 3.96 -11.74 5.57
CA GLY A 135 3.90 -10.40 6.19
C GLY A 135 4.42 -10.39 7.64
N ALA A 136 4.22 -11.46 8.39
CA ALA A 136 4.75 -11.60 9.74
C ALA A 136 6.29 -11.58 9.81
N GLN A 137 6.97 -12.06 8.78
CA GLN A 137 8.44 -12.03 8.71
C GLN A 137 8.95 -10.62 8.44
N LEU A 138 8.29 -9.91 7.52
CA LEU A 138 8.57 -8.49 7.24
C LEU A 138 8.37 -7.64 8.49
N ASP A 139 7.21 -7.74 9.15
CA ASP A 139 6.90 -7.05 10.41
C ASP A 139 7.97 -7.30 11.48
N ARG A 140 8.42 -8.54 11.62
CA ARG A 140 9.45 -8.89 12.60
C ARG A 140 10.80 -8.20 12.30
N GLY A 141 11.21 -8.17 11.03
CA GLY A 141 12.44 -7.51 10.60
C GLY A 141 12.37 -6.00 10.80
N ILE A 142 11.26 -5.37 10.41
CA ILE A 142 11.03 -3.93 10.59
C ILE A 142 11.02 -3.55 12.08
N LYS A 143 10.34 -4.32 12.92
CA LYS A 143 10.33 -4.10 14.38
C LYS A 143 11.70 -4.26 15.01
N ALA A 144 12.51 -5.21 14.54
CA ALA A 144 13.86 -5.38 15.03
C ALA A 144 14.74 -4.18 14.66
N ALA A 145 14.64 -3.69 13.41
CA ALA A 145 15.38 -2.51 12.96
C ALA A 145 14.97 -1.24 13.74
N ASP A 146 13.68 -1.08 14.06
CA ASP A 146 13.13 0.08 14.83
C ASP A 146 13.68 0.19 16.25
N MET A 147 14.30 -0.87 16.77
CA MET A 147 14.93 -0.85 18.09
C MET A 147 16.26 -0.11 18.11
N VAL A 148 16.91 0.06 16.95
CA VAL A 148 18.30 0.55 16.89
C VAL A 148 18.52 1.74 15.95
N SER A 149 17.67 1.95 14.94
CA SER A 149 17.93 2.97 13.91
C SER A 149 16.66 3.55 13.31
N ASP A 150 16.75 4.78 12.77
CA ASP A 150 15.72 5.40 11.93
C ASP A 150 15.83 4.98 10.44
N HIS A 151 16.79 4.13 10.12
CA HIS A 151 17.08 3.65 8.78
C HIS A 151 17.22 2.14 8.78
N VAL A 152 16.85 1.54 7.65
CA VAL A 152 16.96 0.10 7.44
C VAL A 152 17.54 -0.18 6.06
N ARG A 153 18.49 -1.09 6.00
CA ARG A 153 19.10 -1.61 4.79
C ARG A 153 18.40 -2.92 4.43
N LEU A 154 17.93 -2.99 3.21
CA LEU A 154 17.41 -4.22 2.62
C LEU A 154 18.44 -4.74 1.61
N ARG A 155 18.88 -5.98 1.80
CA ARG A 155 19.97 -6.55 0.98
C ARG A 155 19.70 -8.02 0.64
N VAL A 156 20.01 -8.40 -0.59
CA VAL A 156 20.09 -9.79 -1.01
C VAL A 156 21.56 -10.18 -1.21
N ASN A 157 21.97 -11.22 -0.50
CA ASN A 157 23.32 -11.76 -0.60
C ASN A 157 23.32 -12.95 -1.58
N ASN A 158 23.84 -12.72 -2.79
CA ASN A 158 23.92 -13.75 -3.85
C ASN A 158 24.90 -14.89 -3.55
N GLN A 159 25.75 -14.78 -2.51
CA GLN A 159 26.68 -15.84 -2.17
C GLN A 159 26.07 -16.83 -1.18
N THR A 160 25.15 -16.37 -0.34
CA THR A 160 24.48 -17.18 0.69
C THR A 160 23.03 -17.48 0.36
N ASP A 161 22.50 -16.89 -0.73
CA ASP A 161 21.06 -16.94 -1.09
C ASP A 161 20.18 -16.58 0.11
N ALA A 162 20.48 -15.43 0.72
CA ALA A 162 19.76 -14.92 1.88
C ALA A 162 19.28 -13.47 1.66
N TYR A 163 18.15 -13.15 2.24
CA TYR A 163 17.62 -11.80 2.36
C TYR A 163 17.88 -11.26 3.76
N HIS A 164 18.35 -10.04 3.84
CA HIS A 164 18.72 -9.37 5.09
C HIS A 164 17.92 -8.08 5.27
N ILE A 165 17.43 -7.88 6.48
CA ILE A 165 16.89 -6.61 6.98
C ILE A 165 17.84 -6.15 8.07
N GLU A 166 18.70 -5.19 7.74
CA GLU A 166 19.81 -4.74 8.60
C GLU A 166 19.55 -3.31 9.08
N ALA A 167 19.93 -3.03 10.31
CA ALA A 167 19.91 -1.68 10.87
C ALA A 167 21.15 -1.47 11.74
N GLU A 168 21.79 -0.31 11.56
CA GLU A 168 22.95 0.14 12.33
C GLU A 168 22.55 1.35 13.17
N GLY A 169 22.71 1.24 14.48
CA GLY A 169 22.57 2.34 15.44
C GLY A 169 23.93 2.86 15.92
N ASP A 170 23.91 3.77 16.88
CA ASP A 170 25.15 4.34 17.45
C ASP A 170 25.99 3.32 18.21
N THR A 171 25.36 2.33 18.83
CA THR A 171 26.01 1.33 19.69
C THR A 171 25.57 -0.09 19.44
N ASP A 172 24.42 -0.27 18.81
CA ASP A 172 23.76 -1.56 18.64
C ASP A 172 23.39 -1.77 17.17
N ASP A 173 23.54 -2.98 16.67
CA ASP A 173 23.23 -3.37 15.31
C ASP A 173 22.22 -4.52 15.32
N VAL A 174 21.42 -4.60 14.25
CA VAL A 174 20.49 -5.70 13.99
C VAL A 174 20.72 -6.21 12.57
N ASP A 175 20.83 -7.53 12.44
CA ASP A 175 20.74 -8.25 11.17
C ASP A 175 19.66 -9.35 11.31
N PHE A 176 18.57 -9.18 10.61
CA PHE A 176 17.51 -10.18 10.49
C PHE A 176 17.66 -10.89 9.15
N GLU A 177 18.36 -12.06 9.20
CA GLU A 177 18.64 -12.89 8.04
C GLU A 177 17.51 -13.90 7.83
N LEU A 178 17.05 -14.00 6.58
CA LEU A 178 16.14 -15.03 6.09
C LEU A 178 16.83 -15.80 4.96
N SER A 179 17.12 -17.07 5.21
CA SER A 179 17.66 -17.96 4.19
C SER A 179 16.59 -18.34 3.16
N ALA A 180 17.00 -18.89 2.03
CA ALA A 180 16.07 -19.37 1.01
C ALA A 180 15.05 -20.39 1.55
N ASP A 181 15.41 -21.18 2.58
CA ASP A 181 14.53 -22.16 3.22
C ASP A 181 13.48 -21.49 4.14
N ASP A 182 13.70 -20.24 4.58
CA ASP A 182 12.79 -19.46 5.42
C ASP A 182 11.79 -18.65 4.57
N LEU A 183 12.06 -18.49 3.29
CA LEU A 183 11.28 -17.69 2.34
C LEU A 183 10.33 -18.58 1.52
N ILE A 184 9.22 -18.02 1.07
CA ILE A 184 8.33 -18.69 0.11
C ILE A 184 9.05 -18.82 -1.25
N ARG A 185 9.75 -17.76 -1.66
CA ARG A 185 10.58 -17.75 -2.88
C ARG A 185 11.66 -16.70 -2.79
N LEU A 186 12.80 -16.99 -3.37
CA LEU A 186 13.89 -16.04 -3.57
C LEU A 186 14.43 -16.15 -5.00
N THR A 187 14.35 -15.07 -5.76
CA THR A 187 15.11 -14.87 -6.98
C THR A 187 16.27 -13.95 -6.62
N ALA A 188 17.47 -14.52 -6.49
CA ALA A 188 18.64 -13.78 -6.07
C ALA A 188 19.17 -12.90 -7.22
N GLY A 189 19.26 -11.60 -6.94
CA GLY A 189 19.90 -10.58 -7.78
C GLY A 189 20.78 -9.70 -6.89
N THR A 190 21.65 -8.88 -7.47
CA THR A 190 22.40 -7.90 -6.69
C THR A 190 21.44 -6.82 -6.21
N ALA A 191 21.26 -6.71 -4.90
CA ALA A 191 20.37 -5.74 -4.31
C ALA A 191 20.90 -5.31 -2.95
N ASP A 192 21.09 -4.00 -2.80
CA ASP A 192 21.52 -3.34 -1.56
C ASP A 192 21.01 -1.89 -1.58
N SER A 193 20.09 -1.58 -0.69
CA SER A 193 19.51 -0.23 -0.62
C SER A 193 19.13 0.14 0.81
N LEU A 194 19.35 1.41 1.15
CA LEU A 194 19.00 1.99 2.45
C LEU A 194 17.70 2.76 2.35
N PHE A 195 16.81 2.58 3.32
CA PHE A 195 15.49 3.22 3.34
C PHE A 195 15.21 3.94 4.66
N SER A 196 14.26 4.88 4.64
CA SER A 196 13.69 5.45 5.85
C SER A 196 12.80 4.41 6.52
N LEU A 197 13.10 4.10 7.78
CA LEU A 197 12.36 3.11 8.54
C LEU A 197 10.92 3.56 8.82
N ASP A 198 10.69 4.85 9.06
CA ASP A 198 9.34 5.36 9.34
C ASP A 198 8.35 5.05 8.22
N TYR A 199 8.77 5.20 6.94
CA TYR A 199 7.93 4.84 5.80
C TYR A 199 7.61 3.35 5.76
N LEU A 200 8.62 2.50 5.97
CA LEU A 200 8.40 1.04 5.98
C LEU A 200 7.51 0.60 7.13
N LYS A 201 7.62 1.24 8.30
CA LYS A 201 6.72 1.00 9.44
C LYS A 201 5.28 1.38 9.13
N ASP A 202 5.09 2.52 8.45
CA ASP A 202 3.74 2.95 8.08
C ASP A 202 3.13 1.99 7.04
N MET A 203 3.87 1.60 6.01
CA MET A 203 3.44 0.61 5.02
C MET A 203 3.15 -0.76 5.66
N ASP A 204 4.01 -1.23 6.58
CA ASP A 204 3.85 -2.53 7.26
C ASP A 204 2.57 -2.60 8.13
N LYS A 205 2.08 -1.48 8.64
CA LYS A 205 0.82 -1.44 9.41
C LYS A 205 -0.39 -1.93 8.62
N ALA A 206 -0.40 -1.66 7.32
CA ALA A 206 -1.48 -2.05 6.42
C ALA A 206 -1.30 -3.45 5.82
N ILE A 207 -0.12 -4.07 5.97
CA ILE A 207 0.15 -5.41 5.45
C ILE A 207 -0.35 -6.47 6.43
N PRO A 208 -1.30 -7.35 6.04
CA PRO A 208 -1.73 -8.45 6.88
C PRO A 208 -0.57 -9.40 7.18
N LYS A 209 -0.48 -9.88 8.42
CA LYS A 209 0.65 -10.73 8.85
C LYS A 209 0.68 -12.11 8.20
N ASP A 210 -0.46 -12.57 7.72
CA ASP A 210 -0.65 -13.82 6.96
C ASP A 210 -0.65 -13.63 5.44
N ALA A 211 -0.47 -12.40 4.96
CA ALA A 211 -0.36 -12.14 3.53
C ALA A 211 0.97 -12.65 2.96
N GLU A 212 0.92 -13.18 1.74
CA GLU A 212 2.10 -13.36 0.92
C GLU A 212 2.52 -12.00 0.36
N VAL A 213 3.74 -11.56 0.71
CA VAL A 213 4.31 -10.27 0.32
C VAL A 213 5.45 -10.50 -0.65
N THR A 214 5.41 -9.82 -1.78
CA THR A 214 6.52 -9.81 -2.73
C THR A 214 7.28 -8.50 -2.62
N ILE A 215 8.59 -8.58 -2.47
CA ILE A 215 9.51 -7.45 -2.43
C ILE A 215 10.42 -7.53 -3.65
N GLU A 216 10.38 -6.50 -4.50
CA GLU A 216 11.32 -6.34 -5.61
C GLU A 216 12.38 -5.30 -5.22
N LEU A 217 13.65 -5.65 -5.36
CA LEU A 217 14.77 -4.86 -4.86
C LEU A 217 15.92 -4.79 -5.85
N GLY A 218 16.59 -3.66 -5.89
CA GLY A 218 17.80 -3.40 -6.67
C GLY A 218 18.90 -2.75 -5.84
N ASP A 219 20.01 -2.41 -6.48
CA ASP A 219 21.14 -1.73 -5.86
C ASP A 219 20.96 -0.22 -5.98
N GLU A 220 20.76 0.48 -4.86
CA GLU A 220 20.44 1.92 -4.81
C GLU A 220 19.17 2.32 -5.58
N PHE A 221 18.24 1.38 -5.79
CA PHE A 221 16.95 1.61 -6.44
C PHE A 221 15.79 1.65 -5.43
N PRO A 222 14.63 2.24 -5.82
CA PRO A 222 13.42 2.11 -5.04
C PRO A 222 13.05 0.65 -4.80
N VAL A 223 12.54 0.34 -3.61
CA VAL A 223 11.91 -0.95 -3.34
C VAL A 223 10.44 -0.90 -3.76
N LYS A 224 9.96 -2.01 -4.35
CA LYS A 224 8.53 -2.26 -4.53
C LYS A 224 8.11 -3.36 -3.57
N ILE A 225 7.00 -3.15 -2.88
CA ILE A 225 6.39 -4.12 -1.96
C ILE A 225 4.95 -4.29 -2.39
N HIS A 226 4.54 -5.50 -2.76
CA HIS A 226 3.17 -5.73 -3.18
C HIS A 226 2.57 -6.99 -2.55
N TYR A 227 1.27 -6.94 -2.34
CA TYR A 227 0.47 -8.02 -1.79
C TYR A 227 -0.96 -7.96 -2.30
N GLN A 228 -1.67 -9.08 -2.17
CA GLN A 228 -3.07 -9.19 -2.58
C GLN A 228 -4.02 -8.92 -1.42
N VAL A 229 -5.18 -8.35 -1.74
CA VAL A 229 -6.31 -8.11 -0.85
C VAL A 229 -7.60 -8.60 -1.51
N ALA A 230 -8.73 -8.54 -0.80
CA ALA A 230 -10.04 -8.91 -1.34
C ALA A 230 -10.05 -10.33 -1.99
N GLU A 231 -9.46 -11.31 -1.29
CA GLU A 231 -9.39 -12.72 -1.78
C GLU A 231 -8.72 -12.85 -3.16
N GLY A 232 -7.75 -11.96 -3.48
CA GLY A 232 -7.04 -11.94 -4.75
C GLY A 232 -7.67 -11.06 -5.83
N ASN A 233 -8.80 -10.40 -5.55
CA ASN A 233 -9.45 -9.46 -6.46
C ASN A 233 -8.94 -8.03 -6.31
N GLY A 234 -7.94 -7.81 -5.46
CA GLY A 234 -7.27 -6.53 -5.29
C GLY A 234 -5.78 -6.69 -5.11
N GLN A 235 -5.05 -5.67 -5.51
CA GLN A 235 -3.60 -5.60 -5.36
C GLN A 235 -3.20 -4.23 -4.81
N ILE A 236 -2.27 -4.26 -3.88
CA ILE A 236 -1.62 -3.07 -3.35
C ILE A 236 -0.14 -3.16 -3.68
N THR A 237 0.41 -2.06 -4.18
CA THR A 237 1.83 -1.91 -4.45
C THR A 237 2.32 -0.64 -3.80
N TYR A 238 3.27 -0.76 -2.88
CA TYR A 238 4.05 0.35 -2.38
C TYR A 238 5.34 0.49 -3.15
N MET A 239 5.78 1.71 -3.33
CA MET A 239 7.12 2.03 -3.81
C MET A 239 7.75 3.03 -2.85
N LEU A 240 8.99 2.77 -2.44
CA LEU A 240 9.73 3.64 -1.54
C LEU A 240 11.09 3.96 -2.14
N ALA A 241 11.40 5.24 -2.26
CA ALA A 241 12.69 5.70 -2.74
C ALA A 241 13.81 5.40 -1.73
N PRO A 242 15.01 5.00 -2.19
CA PRO A 242 16.14 4.78 -1.31
C PRO A 242 16.68 6.10 -0.77
N ARG A 243 17.36 6.04 0.35
CA ARG A 243 18.14 7.16 0.87
C ARG A 243 19.50 7.20 0.18
N ILE A 244 19.84 8.37 -0.36
CA ILE A 244 21.17 8.59 -0.92
C ILE A 244 22.14 8.78 0.23
N GLN A 245 23.11 7.90 0.37
CA GLN A 245 24.24 8.10 1.27
C GLN A 245 25.17 9.14 0.62
N SER A 246 25.30 10.30 1.26
CA SER A 246 26.32 11.27 0.87
C SER A 246 27.64 10.82 1.53
N ASP A 247 28.63 10.48 0.69
CA ASP A 247 30.01 10.22 1.13
C ASP A 247 30.62 11.45 1.85
#